data_d5bc54f295671c5f6843bf7ad1299fc6
#
_entry.id   d5bc54f295671c5f6843bf7ad1299fc6
#
_cell.length_a   1.000
_cell.length_b   1.000
_cell.length_c   1.000
_cell.angle_alpha   90.00
_cell.angle_beta   90.00
_cell.angle_gamma   90.00
#
_symmetry.space_group_name_H-M   'P 1'
#
loop_
_entity.id
_entity.type
_entity.pdbx_description
1 polymer ?
#
loop_
_entity_poly.entity_id
_entity_poly.type
_entity_poly.pdbx_seq_one_letter_code
_entity_poly.pdbx_strand_id
1 'polypeptide(L)'
;MRGDIMNIEQVATNFTYEQLASALYLKGELDGFPKVTDKTKWREPVMADKLGHIAHEKISAGAGKDEYGSDAFDPSKEKYAEYKSQAIVEKQLNNLFERSRGKRNYVPLKVTGVYNGAYKQEALDAYKDVDHYFGVFYKEQCVLVINPNTDEVMRQLEYNNANRKEGKTTNLNTVTIDLKDEMLYTVAYKNEEFYIDNIEE
;
A
#
# COMPACT_ATOMS: atom_id res chain seq x y z
N MET A 1 44.71 -0.64 8.58
CA MET A 1 43.40 -0.31 9.15
C MET A 1 42.44 -1.48 8.82
N ARG A 2 42.11 -2.31 9.80
CA ARG A 2 41.04 -3.31 9.63
C ARG A 2 39.74 -2.55 9.81
N GLY A 3 39.01 -2.36 8.72
CA GLY A 3 37.64 -1.84 8.79
C GLY A 3 36.79 -2.83 9.59
N ASP A 4 36.15 -2.34 10.65
CA ASP A 4 35.18 -3.13 11.39
C ASP A 4 34.07 -3.56 10.42
N ILE A 5 34.01 -4.88 10.18
CA ILE A 5 32.89 -5.47 9.43
C ILE A 5 31.70 -5.35 10.36
N MET A 6 30.84 -4.34 10.10
CA MET A 6 29.57 -4.26 10.83
C MET A 6 28.81 -5.58 10.69
N ASN A 7 28.41 -6.16 11.81
CA ASN A 7 27.59 -7.36 11.84
C ASN A 7 26.26 -7.07 11.15
N ILE A 8 25.81 -7.95 10.26
CA ILE A 8 24.54 -7.83 9.50
C ILE A 8 23.36 -7.60 10.46
N GLU A 9 23.37 -8.20 11.64
CA GLU A 9 22.34 -7.96 12.66
C GLU A 9 22.35 -6.52 13.19
N GLN A 10 23.52 -5.90 13.37
CA GLN A 10 23.63 -4.51 13.77
C GLN A 10 23.18 -3.54 12.66
N VAL A 11 23.39 -3.89 11.41
CA VAL A 11 22.88 -3.12 10.27
C VAL A 11 21.36 -3.21 10.22
N ALA A 12 20.80 -4.42 10.38
CA ALA A 12 19.35 -4.64 10.32
C ALA A 12 18.57 -3.93 11.44
N THR A 13 19.18 -3.76 12.63
CA THR A 13 18.53 -3.07 13.76
C THR A 13 18.53 -1.55 13.64
N ASN A 14 19.39 -0.97 12.78
CA ASN A 14 19.54 0.47 12.64
C ASN A 14 18.74 1.09 11.48
N PHE A 15 18.08 0.25 10.66
CA PHE A 15 17.31 0.72 9.51
C PHE A 15 15.84 0.34 9.64
N THR A 16 14.96 1.26 9.26
CA THR A 16 13.54 0.93 9.07
C THR A 16 13.36 0.07 7.80
N TYR A 17 12.25 -0.65 7.71
CA TYR A 17 11.89 -1.39 6.48
C TYR A 17 11.90 -0.50 5.24
N GLU A 18 11.41 0.74 5.37
CA GLU A 18 11.37 1.73 4.29
C GLU A 18 12.77 2.14 3.83
N GLN A 19 13.69 2.38 4.78
CA GLN A 19 15.09 2.71 4.46
C GLN A 19 15.79 1.56 3.74
N LEU A 20 15.58 0.32 4.20
CA LEU A 20 16.13 -0.87 3.54
C LEU A 20 15.52 -1.08 2.15
N ALA A 21 14.21 -0.94 1.99
CA ALA A 21 13.53 -1.08 0.71
C ALA A 21 13.99 -0.02 -0.29
N SER A 22 14.11 1.25 0.15
CA SER A 22 14.62 2.34 -0.67
C SER A 22 16.08 2.14 -1.08
N ALA A 23 16.93 1.70 -0.15
CA ALA A 23 18.34 1.40 -0.45
C ALA A 23 18.48 0.25 -1.46
N LEU A 24 17.69 -0.81 -1.32
CA LEU A 24 17.66 -1.92 -2.28
C LEU A 24 17.13 -1.50 -3.65
N TYR A 25 16.12 -0.63 -3.68
CA TYR A 25 15.62 -0.06 -4.93
C TYR A 25 16.71 0.74 -5.66
N LEU A 26 17.35 1.68 -4.97
CA LEU A 26 18.41 2.52 -5.53
C LEU A 26 19.61 1.68 -5.98
N LYS A 27 19.99 0.68 -5.19
CA LYS A 27 21.07 -0.24 -5.57
C LYS A 27 20.71 -1.04 -6.83
N GLY A 28 19.49 -1.52 -6.94
CA GLY A 28 19.00 -2.22 -8.13
C GLY A 28 19.01 -1.35 -9.38
N GLU A 29 18.66 -0.07 -9.28
CA GLU A 29 18.72 0.89 -10.39
C GLU A 29 20.19 1.16 -10.82
N LEU A 30 21.10 1.30 -9.85
CA LEU A 30 22.53 1.54 -10.13
C LEU A 30 23.23 0.32 -10.73
N ASP A 31 22.91 -0.88 -10.26
CA ASP A 31 23.58 -2.11 -10.67
C ASP A 31 22.93 -2.74 -11.93
N GLY A 32 21.81 -2.18 -12.42
CA GLY A 32 21.06 -2.71 -13.55
C GLY A 32 20.36 -4.05 -13.26
N PHE A 33 20.20 -4.41 -12.00
CA PHE A 33 19.52 -5.64 -11.61
C PHE A 33 18.00 -5.53 -11.80
N PRO A 34 17.32 -6.64 -12.15
CA PRO A 34 15.86 -6.65 -12.21
C PRO A 34 15.27 -6.27 -10.84
N LYS A 35 14.27 -5.39 -10.89
CA LYS A 35 13.55 -4.89 -9.70
C LYS A 35 13.13 -6.04 -8.80
N VAL A 36 13.32 -5.87 -7.49
CA VAL A 36 12.87 -6.84 -6.48
C VAL A 36 11.43 -7.24 -6.78
N THR A 37 11.21 -8.52 -7.07
CA THR A 37 9.97 -9.01 -7.68
C THR A 37 8.80 -9.12 -6.69
N ASP A 38 9.08 -9.19 -5.38
CA ASP A 38 8.04 -9.32 -4.34
C ASP A 38 7.99 -8.07 -3.47
N LYS A 39 7.39 -7.03 -4.04
CA LYS A 39 7.30 -5.71 -3.40
C LYS A 39 6.27 -5.65 -2.28
N THR A 40 5.29 -6.52 -2.27
CA THR A 40 4.24 -6.56 -1.25
C THR A 40 4.81 -6.87 0.11
N LYS A 41 5.76 -7.79 0.20
CA LYS A 41 6.45 -8.17 1.45
C LYS A 41 7.14 -7.02 2.17
N TRP A 42 7.50 -5.94 1.43
CA TRP A 42 8.13 -4.76 2.01
C TRP A 42 7.14 -3.66 2.31
N ARG A 43 6.12 -3.49 1.45
CA ARG A 43 5.19 -2.36 1.54
C ARG A 43 4.17 -2.54 2.65
N GLU A 44 3.70 -3.75 2.88
CA GLU A 44 2.76 -4.03 3.97
C GLU A 44 3.34 -3.72 5.36
N PRO A 45 4.56 -4.21 5.73
CA PRO A 45 5.20 -3.80 6.97
C PRO A 45 5.46 -2.30 7.10
N VAL A 46 5.82 -1.63 5.98
CA VAL A 46 6.00 -0.16 5.97
C VAL A 46 4.68 0.54 6.25
N MET A 47 3.57 0.12 5.62
CA MET A 47 2.25 0.68 5.90
C MET A 47 1.84 0.46 7.35
N ALA A 48 2.06 -0.73 7.90
CA ALA A 48 1.76 -1.04 9.29
C ALA A 48 2.54 -0.12 10.25
N ASP A 49 3.84 0.09 10.00
CA ASP A 49 4.69 0.99 10.79
C ASP A 49 4.17 2.44 10.74
N LYS A 50 3.86 2.97 9.54
CA LYS A 50 3.33 4.34 9.38
C LYS A 50 1.98 4.56 10.04
N LEU A 51 1.16 3.52 10.16
CA LEU A 51 -0.18 3.58 10.74
C LEU A 51 -0.21 3.20 12.24
N GLY A 52 0.90 2.72 12.81
CA GLY A 52 0.93 2.18 14.17
C GLY A 52 0.17 0.86 14.32
N HIS A 53 0.01 0.11 13.21
CA HIS A 53 -0.63 -1.19 13.20
C HIS A 53 0.38 -2.31 13.49
N ILE A 54 -0.14 -3.46 13.91
CA ILE A 54 0.65 -4.67 14.11
C ILE A 54 0.57 -5.48 12.84
N ALA A 55 1.68 -5.63 12.11
CA ALA A 55 1.73 -6.43 10.89
C ALA A 55 1.43 -7.91 11.17
N HIS A 56 0.78 -8.59 10.23
CA HIS A 56 0.31 -9.97 10.36
C HIS A 56 1.41 -10.95 10.79
N GLU A 57 2.61 -10.84 10.27
CA GLU A 57 3.76 -11.68 10.67
C GLU A 57 4.07 -11.63 12.18
N LYS A 58 3.63 -10.58 12.87
CA LYS A 58 3.77 -10.40 14.31
C LYS A 58 2.54 -10.85 15.10
N ILE A 59 1.38 -10.99 14.45
CA ILE A 59 0.11 -11.32 15.11
C ILE A 59 -0.01 -12.83 15.32
N SER A 60 0.40 -13.63 14.37
CA SER A 60 0.30 -15.08 14.49
C SER A 60 1.31 -15.84 13.64
N ALA A 61 2.15 -16.59 14.31
CA ALA A 61 2.93 -17.68 13.68
C ALA A 61 2.04 -18.85 13.21
N GLY A 62 0.71 -18.73 13.26
CA GLY A 62 -0.23 -19.83 13.05
C GLY A 62 -1.49 -19.48 12.25
N ALA A 63 -1.76 -18.23 11.93
CA ALA A 63 -2.85 -17.90 11.02
C ALA A 63 -2.47 -18.38 9.62
N GLY A 64 -3.30 -19.21 9.04
CA GLY A 64 -3.06 -19.80 7.73
C GLY A 64 -2.88 -18.72 6.67
N LYS A 65 -2.02 -18.96 5.70
CA LYS A 65 -1.75 -18.06 4.57
C LYS A 65 -2.97 -17.73 3.70
N ASP A 66 -4.13 -18.24 4.04
CA ASP A 66 -5.37 -18.19 3.27
C ASP A 66 -6.48 -17.36 3.96
N GLU A 67 -6.19 -16.66 5.05
CA GLU A 67 -7.16 -15.76 5.67
C GLU A 67 -7.21 -14.42 4.92
N TYR A 68 -8.34 -14.17 4.29
CA TYR A 68 -8.63 -12.89 3.63
C TYR A 68 -8.78 -11.78 4.68
N GLY A 69 -8.28 -10.59 4.35
CA GLY A 69 -8.53 -9.40 5.15
C GLY A 69 -7.71 -9.28 6.43
N SER A 70 -6.51 -9.84 6.49
CA SER A 70 -5.69 -9.86 7.71
C SER A 70 -4.21 -9.52 7.50
N ASP A 71 -3.89 -8.50 6.70
CA ASP A 71 -2.50 -8.06 6.51
C ASP A 71 -1.93 -7.39 7.78
N ALA A 72 -2.80 -6.78 8.60
CA ALA A 72 -2.42 -6.17 9.86
C ALA A 72 -3.60 -6.10 10.85
N PHE A 73 -3.29 -5.72 12.10
CA PHE A 73 -4.26 -5.43 13.15
C PHE A 73 -4.08 -3.99 13.65
N ASP A 74 -5.15 -3.21 13.67
CA ASP A 74 -5.20 -1.87 14.26
C ASP A 74 -5.58 -1.99 15.74
N PRO A 75 -4.64 -1.82 16.67
CA PRO A 75 -4.92 -1.95 18.09
C PRO A 75 -5.78 -0.79 18.64
N SER A 76 -5.85 0.34 17.95
CA SER A 76 -6.64 1.49 18.36
C SER A 76 -8.13 1.32 18.09
N LYS A 77 -8.49 0.51 17.10
CA LYS A 77 -9.85 0.20 16.71
C LYS A 77 -10.26 -1.24 17.01
N GLU A 78 -9.32 -2.07 17.49
CA GLU A 78 -9.51 -3.51 17.68
C GLU A 78 -10.01 -4.20 16.40
N LYS A 79 -9.46 -3.80 15.22
CA LYS A 79 -9.94 -4.23 13.91
C LYS A 79 -8.81 -4.69 13.01
N TYR A 80 -9.07 -5.71 12.19
CA TYR A 80 -8.14 -6.14 11.16
C TYR A 80 -8.12 -5.18 9.98
N ALA A 81 -7.02 -5.17 9.27
CA ALA A 81 -6.76 -4.30 8.14
C ALA A 81 -6.26 -5.09 6.93
N GLU A 82 -6.81 -4.79 5.77
CA GLU A 82 -6.37 -5.27 4.47
C GLU A 82 -5.58 -4.17 3.76
N TYR A 83 -4.38 -4.48 3.33
CA TYR A 83 -3.48 -3.54 2.66
C TYR A 83 -3.41 -3.77 1.17
N LYS A 84 -3.43 -2.70 0.43
CA LYS A 84 -3.14 -2.69 -1.00
C LYS A 84 -2.10 -1.62 -1.29
N SER A 85 -1.18 -1.88 -2.20
CA SER A 85 -0.13 -0.93 -2.51
C SER A 85 0.06 -0.74 -4.01
N GLN A 86 0.33 0.50 -4.40
CA GLN A 86 0.62 0.90 -5.76
C GLN A 86 1.92 1.70 -5.82
N ALA A 87 2.81 1.33 -6.74
CA ALA A 87 3.93 2.19 -7.10
C ALA A 87 3.49 3.26 -8.09
N ILE A 88 4.02 4.46 -7.93
CA ILE A 88 3.82 5.56 -8.86
C ILE A 88 5.15 6.01 -9.47
N VAL A 89 5.06 6.65 -10.63
CA VAL A 89 6.17 7.29 -11.31
C VAL A 89 6.18 8.79 -11.00
N GLU A 90 7.29 9.46 -11.30
CA GLU A 90 7.50 10.89 -11.01
C GLU A 90 6.36 11.79 -11.50
N LYS A 91 5.85 11.57 -12.72
CA LYS A 91 4.71 12.32 -13.25
C LYS A 91 3.46 12.21 -12.36
N GLN A 92 3.20 11.04 -11.78
CA GLN A 92 2.06 10.81 -10.89
C GLN A 92 2.31 11.43 -9.52
N LEU A 93 3.55 11.41 -9.03
CA LEU A 93 3.96 12.09 -7.81
C LEU A 93 3.72 13.60 -7.94
N ASN A 94 4.18 14.21 -9.05
CA ASN A 94 3.97 15.63 -9.32
C ASN A 94 2.47 16.01 -9.37
N ASN A 95 1.62 15.12 -9.89
CA ASN A 95 0.17 15.34 -9.87
C ASN A 95 -0.41 15.39 -8.44
N LEU A 96 0.10 14.57 -7.51
CA LEU A 96 -0.27 14.65 -6.09
C LEU A 96 0.10 16.00 -5.48
N PHE A 97 1.29 16.52 -5.79
CA PHE A 97 1.75 17.82 -5.29
C PHE A 97 0.98 18.98 -5.89
N GLU A 98 0.73 18.96 -7.19
CA GLU A 98 -0.04 20.01 -7.87
C GLU A 98 -1.46 20.12 -7.32
N ARG A 99 -2.06 19.01 -6.92
CA ARG A 99 -3.34 19.00 -6.21
C ARG A 99 -3.22 19.73 -4.86
N SER A 100 -2.21 19.40 -4.06
CA SER A 100 -2.00 20.03 -2.74
C SER A 100 -1.77 21.53 -2.84
N ARG A 101 -1.29 22.03 -3.99
CA ARG A 101 -1.10 23.45 -4.31
C ARG A 101 -2.36 24.14 -4.90
N GLY A 102 -3.48 23.42 -4.98
CA GLY A 102 -4.73 23.97 -5.52
C GLY A 102 -4.73 24.26 -7.04
N LYS A 103 -3.79 23.69 -7.79
CA LYS A 103 -3.76 23.84 -9.26
C LYS A 103 -4.95 23.14 -9.90
N ARG A 104 -5.69 23.86 -10.76
CA ARG A 104 -6.95 23.39 -11.38
C ARG A 104 -6.76 22.33 -12.47
N ASN A 105 -5.58 22.21 -13.07
CA ASN A 105 -5.32 21.37 -14.27
C ASN A 105 -4.46 20.12 -13.94
N TYR A 106 -4.56 19.55 -12.76
CA TYR A 106 -3.88 18.30 -12.46
C TYR A 106 -4.69 17.09 -12.97
N VAL A 107 -3.99 16.04 -13.37
CA VAL A 107 -4.60 14.73 -13.64
C VAL A 107 -4.78 14.00 -12.32
N PRO A 108 -6.02 13.70 -11.88
CA PRO A 108 -6.22 13.02 -10.61
C PRO A 108 -5.52 11.66 -10.59
N LEU A 109 -4.85 11.35 -9.50
CA LEU A 109 -4.30 10.02 -9.28
C LEU A 109 -5.44 9.07 -8.89
N LYS A 110 -5.49 7.93 -9.57
CA LYS A 110 -6.33 6.81 -9.17
C LYS A 110 -5.45 5.78 -8.46
N VAL A 111 -5.85 5.41 -7.26
CA VAL A 111 -5.18 4.36 -6.49
C VAL A 111 -5.95 3.07 -6.63
N THR A 112 -5.23 2.01 -7.02
CA THR A 112 -5.85 0.72 -7.35
C THR A 112 -5.35 -0.35 -6.41
N GLY A 113 -6.29 -1.11 -5.83
CA GLY A 113 -6.04 -2.31 -5.05
C GLY A 113 -6.49 -3.56 -5.80
N VAL A 114 -5.67 -4.62 -5.74
CA VAL A 114 -6.02 -5.92 -6.31
C VAL A 114 -6.35 -6.89 -5.18
N TYR A 115 -7.53 -7.47 -5.24
CA TYR A 115 -8.07 -8.39 -4.24
C TYR A 115 -8.06 -9.82 -4.78
N ASN A 116 -7.33 -10.70 -4.11
CA ASN A 116 -7.27 -12.12 -4.45
C ASN A 116 -8.51 -12.84 -3.93
N GLY A 117 -9.04 -13.76 -4.74
CA GLY A 117 -10.18 -14.60 -4.33
C GLY A 117 -11.52 -13.87 -4.17
N ALA A 118 -11.60 -12.55 -4.41
CA ALA A 118 -12.81 -11.74 -4.19
C ALA A 118 -14.01 -12.09 -5.10
N TYR A 119 -13.93 -13.18 -5.86
CA TYR A 119 -15.07 -13.79 -6.55
C TYR A 119 -15.71 -14.94 -5.75
N LYS A 120 -15.15 -15.27 -4.59
CA LYS A 120 -15.75 -16.21 -3.65
C LYS A 120 -16.52 -15.45 -2.58
N GLN A 121 -17.68 -15.97 -2.18
CA GLN A 121 -18.50 -15.33 -1.16
C GLN A 121 -17.76 -15.21 0.17
N GLU A 122 -17.01 -16.24 0.57
CA GLU A 122 -16.20 -16.26 1.79
C GLU A 122 -15.20 -15.10 1.84
N ALA A 123 -14.57 -14.77 0.70
CA ALA A 123 -13.63 -13.66 0.61
C ALA A 123 -14.35 -12.31 0.69
N LEU A 124 -15.51 -12.17 0.03
CA LEU A 124 -16.31 -10.95 0.13
C LEU A 124 -16.78 -10.72 1.56
N ASP A 125 -17.21 -11.77 2.26
CA ASP A 125 -17.66 -11.67 3.64
C ASP A 125 -16.49 -11.24 4.56
N ALA A 126 -15.29 -11.82 4.38
CA ALA A 126 -14.12 -11.42 5.14
C ALA A 126 -13.71 -9.96 4.88
N TYR A 127 -13.79 -9.50 3.62
CA TYR A 127 -13.46 -8.11 3.29
C TYR A 127 -14.47 -7.06 3.82
N LYS A 128 -15.69 -7.44 4.16
CA LYS A 128 -16.66 -6.55 4.80
C LYS A 128 -16.28 -6.16 6.22
N ASP A 129 -15.61 -7.05 6.93
CA ASP A 129 -15.35 -6.91 8.36
C ASP A 129 -14.00 -6.23 8.67
N VAL A 130 -13.25 -5.85 7.66
CA VAL A 130 -11.91 -5.23 7.81
C VAL A 130 -11.90 -3.79 7.32
N ASP A 131 -10.94 -3.02 7.83
CA ASP A 131 -10.60 -1.73 7.26
C ASP A 131 -9.64 -1.90 6.07
N HIS A 132 -9.85 -1.12 5.02
CA HIS A 132 -9.01 -1.17 3.83
C HIS A 132 -8.05 0.02 3.82
N TYR A 133 -6.78 -0.23 3.46
CA TYR A 133 -5.78 0.82 3.34
C TYR A 133 -5.03 0.68 2.02
N PHE A 134 -4.96 1.78 1.25
CA PHE A 134 -4.26 1.81 -0.02
C PHE A 134 -3.05 2.71 0.07
N GLY A 135 -1.86 2.10 -0.01
CA GLY A 135 -0.58 2.77 0.04
C GLY A 135 -0.07 3.17 -1.34
N VAL A 136 0.42 4.39 -1.45
CA VAL A 136 1.08 4.93 -2.64
C VAL A 136 2.57 5.03 -2.38
N PHE A 137 3.37 4.42 -3.24
CA PHE A 137 4.83 4.33 -3.09
C PHE A 137 5.55 4.94 -4.28
N TYR A 138 6.54 5.78 -3.99
CA TYR A 138 7.48 6.32 -4.97
C TYR A 138 8.90 5.93 -4.59
N LYS A 139 9.62 5.24 -5.49
CA LYS A 139 10.96 4.68 -5.23
C LYS A 139 11.04 3.89 -3.90
N GLU A 140 10.00 3.10 -3.63
CA GLU A 140 9.77 2.29 -2.42
C GLU A 140 9.63 3.10 -1.11
N GLN A 141 9.50 4.41 -1.16
CA GLN A 141 9.08 5.24 -0.03
C GLN A 141 7.57 5.40 -0.02
N CYS A 142 6.97 5.29 1.16
CA CYS A 142 5.54 5.51 1.33
C CYS A 142 5.23 7.01 1.31
N VAL A 143 4.50 7.45 0.28
CA VAL A 143 4.14 8.87 0.09
C VAL A 143 2.79 9.19 0.72
N LEU A 144 1.84 8.26 0.59
CA LEU A 144 0.46 8.44 1.02
C LEU A 144 -0.14 7.09 1.39
N VAL A 145 -0.95 7.05 2.44
CA VAL A 145 -1.89 5.95 2.70
C VAL A 145 -3.28 6.54 2.85
N ILE A 146 -4.21 6.02 2.10
CA ILE A 146 -5.64 6.34 2.24
C ILE A 146 -6.37 5.16 2.86
N ASN A 147 -7.44 5.47 3.61
CA ASN A 147 -8.42 4.50 4.09
C ASN A 147 -9.71 4.72 3.31
N PRO A 148 -9.97 3.95 2.23
CA PRO A 148 -11.21 4.02 1.49
C PRO A 148 -12.40 3.65 2.36
N ASN A 149 -13.56 4.22 2.05
CA ASN A 149 -14.82 3.79 2.63
C ASN A 149 -15.05 2.30 2.29
N THR A 150 -15.25 1.46 3.30
CA THR A 150 -15.47 0.01 3.13
C THR A 150 -16.68 -0.27 2.24
N ASP A 151 -17.76 0.51 2.36
CA ASP A 151 -18.94 0.34 1.50
C ASP A 151 -18.62 0.57 0.01
N GLU A 152 -17.76 1.54 -0.30
CA GLU A 152 -17.32 1.79 -1.68
C GLU A 152 -16.42 0.67 -2.21
N VAL A 153 -15.52 0.16 -1.38
CA VAL A 153 -14.69 -1.01 -1.72
C VAL A 153 -15.58 -2.20 -2.04
N MET A 154 -16.51 -2.51 -1.16
CA MET A 154 -17.43 -3.65 -1.32
C MET A 154 -18.35 -3.48 -2.52
N ARG A 155 -18.89 -2.28 -2.73
CA ARG A 155 -19.72 -1.96 -3.92
C ARG A 155 -18.96 -2.27 -5.22
N GLN A 156 -17.68 -1.91 -5.32
CA GLN A 156 -16.87 -2.21 -6.51
C GLN A 156 -16.57 -3.71 -6.64
N LEU A 157 -16.24 -4.40 -5.56
CA LEU A 157 -15.97 -5.84 -5.57
C LEU A 157 -17.21 -6.63 -5.98
N GLU A 158 -18.37 -6.31 -5.42
CA GLU A 158 -19.66 -6.96 -5.74
C GLU A 158 -20.08 -6.66 -7.19
N TYR A 159 -19.96 -5.40 -7.63
CA TYR A 159 -20.24 -5.02 -9.02
C TYR A 159 -19.37 -5.80 -10.02
N ASN A 160 -18.06 -5.88 -9.77
CA ASN A 160 -17.14 -6.62 -10.61
C ASN A 160 -17.43 -8.12 -10.61
N ASN A 161 -17.85 -8.67 -9.46
CA ASN A 161 -18.24 -10.05 -9.33
C ASN A 161 -19.50 -10.35 -10.15
N ALA A 162 -20.54 -9.52 -10.02
CA ALA A 162 -21.79 -9.66 -10.76
C ALA A 162 -21.60 -9.53 -12.29
N ASN A 163 -20.62 -8.72 -12.73
CA ASN A 163 -20.32 -8.49 -14.14
C ASN A 163 -19.15 -9.35 -14.66
N ARG A 164 -18.73 -10.36 -13.91
CA ARG A 164 -17.67 -11.27 -14.34
C ARG A 164 -18.09 -12.02 -15.58
N LYS A 165 -17.28 -11.90 -16.65
CA LYS A 165 -17.54 -12.63 -17.89
C LYS A 165 -17.40 -14.14 -17.67
N GLU A 166 -18.33 -14.90 -18.20
CA GLU A 166 -18.28 -16.36 -18.21
C GLU A 166 -16.95 -16.85 -18.83
N GLY A 167 -16.34 -17.87 -18.23
CA GLY A 167 -15.06 -18.43 -18.69
C GLY A 167 -13.80 -17.69 -18.20
N LYS A 168 -13.89 -16.58 -17.49
CA LYS A 168 -12.70 -15.99 -16.84
C LYS A 168 -12.25 -16.83 -15.64
N THR A 169 -10.98 -17.24 -15.66
CA THR A 169 -10.35 -18.07 -14.63
C THR A 169 -9.60 -17.26 -13.58
N THR A 170 -9.36 -15.95 -13.82
CA THR A 170 -8.65 -15.11 -12.84
C THR A 170 -9.47 -14.93 -11.56
N ASN A 171 -8.83 -15.11 -10.43
CA ASN A 171 -9.39 -14.82 -9.11
C ASN A 171 -9.11 -13.38 -8.63
N LEU A 172 -8.55 -12.55 -9.50
CA LEU A 172 -8.20 -11.17 -9.17
C LEU A 172 -9.41 -10.26 -9.42
N ASN A 173 -9.77 -9.47 -8.42
CA ASN A 173 -10.73 -8.39 -8.51
C ASN A 173 -10.03 -7.08 -8.19
N THR A 174 -10.48 -5.97 -8.77
CA THR A 174 -9.79 -4.69 -8.70
C THR A 174 -10.73 -3.60 -8.20
N VAL A 175 -10.26 -2.87 -7.18
CA VAL A 175 -10.93 -1.66 -6.68
C VAL A 175 -10.08 -0.46 -7.02
N THR A 176 -10.71 0.61 -7.50
CA THR A 176 -10.02 1.84 -7.87
C THR A 176 -10.67 3.02 -7.14
N ILE A 177 -9.88 3.77 -6.39
CA ILE A 177 -10.29 4.99 -5.71
C ILE A 177 -9.71 6.19 -6.47
N ASP A 178 -10.58 7.08 -6.93
CA ASP A 178 -10.19 8.34 -7.53
C ASP A 178 -9.94 9.35 -6.41
N LEU A 179 -8.69 9.80 -6.27
CA LEU A 179 -8.33 10.78 -5.24
C LEU A 179 -8.98 12.15 -5.44
N LYS A 180 -9.65 12.38 -6.56
CA LYS A 180 -10.45 13.58 -6.77
C LYS A 180 -11.70 13.61 -5.88
N ASP A 181 -12.26 12.46 -5.59
CA ASP A 181 -13.46 12.33 -4.76
C ASP A 181 -13.08 12.06 -3.31
N GLU A 182 -12.92 13.15 -2.55
CA GLU A 182 -12.52 13.11 -1.15
C GLU A 182 -13.56 12.50 -0.21
N MET A 183 -14.79 12.29 -0.68
CA MET A 183 -15.83 11.64 0.10
C MET A 183 -15.66 10.11 0.14
N LEU A 184 -14.87 9.55 -0.77
CA LEU A 184 -14.66 8.10 -0.87
C LEU A 184 -13.57 7.55 0.05
N TYR A 185 -12.80 8.41 0.71
CA TYR A 185 -11.69 7.98 1.55
C TYR A 185 -11.30 9.03 2.59
N THR A 186 -10.55 8.59 3.58
CA THR A 186 -9.81 9.47 4.48
C THR A 186 -8.30 9.30 4.26
N VAL A 187 -7.51 10.34 4.53
CA VAL A 187 -6.05 10.25 4.52
C VAL A 187 -5.62 9.67 5.87
N ALA A 188 -5.04 8.47 5.86
CA ALA A 188 -4.54 7.80 7.05
C ALA A 188 -3.07 8.16 7.35
N TYR A 189 -2.26 8.37 6.31
CA TYR A 189 -0.88 8.81 6.42
C TYR A 189 -0.49 9.64 5.19
N LYS A 190 0.31 10.68 5.43
CA LYS A 190 0.90 11.51 4.39
C LYS A 190 2.34 11.83 4.78
N ASN A 191 3.27 11.56 3.88
CA ASN A 191 4.66 11.93 4.11
C ASN A 191 4.87 13.40 3.75
N GLU A 192 4.93 14.25 4.77
CA GLU A 192 5.03 15.71 4.60
C GLU A 192 6.34 16.13 3.91
N GLU A 193 7.43 15.38 4.05
CA GLU A 193 8.70 15.69 3.40
C GLU A 193 8.55 15.77 1.88
N PHE A 194 7.77 14.87 1.27
CA PHE A 194 7.46 14.92 -0.15
C PHE A 194 6.63 16.13 -0.58
N TYR A 195 5.98 16.81 0.36
CA TYR A 195 5.12 17.95 0.08
C TYR A 195 5.80 19.29 0.40
N ILE A 196 6.86 19.31 1.20
CA ILE A 196 7.63 20.50 1.59
C ILE A 196 8.72 20.82 0.57
N ASP A 197 9.47 19.83 0.10
CA ASP A 197 10.64 20.01 -0.78
C ASP A 197 10.32 20.62 -2.16
N ASN A 198 9.03 20.78 -2.49
CA ASN A 198 8.61 21.37 -3.75
C ASN A 198 8.04 22.81 -3.59
N ILE A 199 8.26 23.47 -2.45
CA ILE A 199 7.78 24.84 -2.20
C ILE A 199 8.85 25.90 -2.55
N GLU A 200 10.11 25.51 -2.73
CA GLU A 200 11.25 26.41 -2.95
C GLU A 200 11.78 26.45 -4.42
N GLU A 201 10.92 26.39 -5.43
CA GLU A 201 11.27 26.82 -6.79
C GLU A 201 10.23 27.76 -7.40
#